data_a63d124881bf14f85982feacb3fc2dc0
#
_entry.id   a63d124881bf14f85982feacb3fc2dc0
#
_cell.length_a   1.000
_cell.length_b   1.000
_cell.length_c   1.000
_cell.angle_alpha   90.00
_cell.angle_beta   90.00
_cell.angle_gamma   90.00
#
_symmetry.space_group_name_H-M   'P 1'
#
loop_
_entity.id
_entity.type
_entity.pdbx_description
1 polymer ?
#
loop_
_entity_poly.entity_id
_entity_poly.type
_entity_poly.pdbx_seq_one_letter_code
_entity_poly.pdbx_strand_id
1 'polypeptide(L)'
;MGRTRRVLAIDDDELLCELIRTTFELEGFEVATAHDVIEAERALTKTRPDAILLDIGLPGIDGVFYLERLRETPQTSRIPIVAISGSEEAGRAACAAGADAFLRKPFSPLELLGLVAPMVKRVVPDADEGSGVVDVADLNRLIEIGRRQHELLTEAYAQTVAVLASALESRDFGTSRHSRRVTGYATRLTLEVAPSLLDDPSLEWGFLLHDVGKIGVPDEILLKPGALTPRERRRMQEHAELGERLLVHIPLLNQEGARVIRSHHERWDGNGYPDRLSAESIPLGARIFAVVDSLDAMTDTRPYREPIGWDEAVEEIRRCAGAQFDPDVVYGFEACEPDLYRLHAETAEIAA
;
A
#
# COMPACT_ATOMS: atom_id res chain seq x y z
N MET A 1 -29.85 27.29 -15.96
CA MET A 1 -29.40 25.90 -15.69
C MET A 1 -28.10 25.69 -16.45
N GLY A 2 -26.98 25.57 -15.78
CA GLY A 2 -25.69 25.34 -16.41
C GLY A 2 -25.68 23.97 -17.12
N ARG A 3 -24.98 23.87 -18.25
CA ARG A 3 -24.77 22.59 -18.97
C ARG A 3 -24.04 21.61 -18.06
N THR A 4 -24.58 20.40 -17.90
CA THR A 4 -23.91 19.32 -17.18
C THR A 4 -22.59 18.97 -17.89
N ARG A 5 -21.48 18.96 -17.15
CA ARG A 5 -20.14 18.65 -17.66
C ARG A 5 -19.99 17.17 -17.82
N ARG A 6 -19.37 16.73 -18.90
CA ARG A 6 -19.23 15.32 -19.26
C ARG A 6 -17.80 14.88 -19.27
N VAL A 7 -17.51 13.73 -18.66
CA VAL A 7 -16.20 13.10 -18.65
C VAL A 7 -16.33 11.71 -19.26
N LEU A 8 -15.37 11.33 -20.09
CA LEU A 8 -15.21 9.95 -20.59
C LEU A 8 -14.00 9.34 -19.91
N ALA A 9 -14.21 8.28 -19.12
CA ALA A 9 -13.15 7.49 -18.51
C ALA A 9 -12.94 6.22 -19.34
N ILE A 10 -11.68 5.98 -19.74
CA ILE A 10 -11.26 4.86 -20.58
C ILE A 10 -10.20 4.07 -19.80
N ASP A 11 -10.59 2.93 -19.22
CA ASP A 11 -9.73 2.08 -18.41
C ASP A 11 -10.32 0.67 -18.40
N ASP A 12 -9.52 -0.37 -18.54
CA ASP A 12 -9.97 -1.77 -18.55
C ASP A 12 -10.33 -2.29 -17.15
N ASP A 13 -9.95 -1.56 -16.09
CA ASP A 13 -10.37 -1.83 -14.73
C ASP A 13 -11.79 -1.29 -14.47
N GLU A 14 -12.78 -2.20 -14.50
CA GLU A 14 -14.18 -1.88 -14.25
C GLU A 14 -14.41 -1.24 -12.86
N LEU A 15 -13.67 -1.67 -11.83
CA LEU A 15 -13.80 -1.14 -10.47
C LEU A 15 -13.28 0.29 -10.40
N LEU A 16 -12.17 0.58 -11.06
CA LEU A 16 -11.62 1.94 -11.15
C LEU A 16 -12.57 2.86 -11.91
N CYS A 17 -13.14 2.40 -13.03
CA CYS A 17 -14.15 3.15 -13.79
C CYS A 17 -15.38 3.47 -12.93
N GLU A 18 -15.87 2.52 -12.14
CA GLU A 18 -17.01 2.72 -11.21
C GLU A 18 -16.67 3.73 -10.11
N LEU A 19 -15.48 3.65 -9.55
CA LEU A 19 -15.00 4.57 -8.52
C LEU A 19 -14.86 6.00 -9.06
N ILE A 20 -14.30 6.16 -10.27
CA ILE A 20 -14.20 7.44 -10.96
C ILE A 20 -15.61 7.99 -11.21
N ARG A 21 -16.52 7.18 -11.76
CA ARG A 21 -17.90 7.58 -12.02
C ARG A 21 -18.57 8.10 -10.76
N THR A 22 -18.57 7.32 -9.69
CA THR A 22 -19.19 7.69 -8.42
C THR A 22 -18.65 9.02 -7.89
N THR A 23 -17.30 9.17 -7.90
CA THR A 23 -16.65 10.37 -7.38
C THR A 23 -17.01 11.63 -8.19
N PHE A 24 -17.01 11.52 -9.51
CA PHE A 24 -17.27 12.65 -10.38
C PHE A 24 -18.77 13.02 -10.43
N GLU A 25 -19.67 12.02 -10.35
CA GLU A 25 -21.12 12.27 -10.30
C GLU A 25 -21.54 13.00 -9.02
N LEU A 26 -20.90 12.73 -7.88
CA LEU A 26 -21.09 13.46 -6.62
C LEU A 26 -20.76 14.96 -6.77
N GLU A 27 -19.85 15.30 -7.68
CA GLU A 27 -19.44 16.68 -7.98
C GLU A 27 -20.20 17.27 -9.19
N GLY A 28 -21.25 16.61 -9.63
CA GLY A 28 -22.18 17.11 -10.66
C GLY A 28 -21.71 16.91 -12.10
N PHE A 29 -20.76 16.02 -12.34
CA PHE A 29 -20.38 15.60 -13.69
C PHE A 29 -21.27 14.47 -14.17
N GLU A 30 -21.43 14.33 -15.48
CA GLU A 30 -21.97 13.14 -16.15
C GLU A 30 -20.77 12.32 -16.63
N VAL A 31 -20.64 11.07 -16.19
CA VAL A 31 -19.49 10.21 -16.53
C VAL A 31 -19.92 9.07 -17.43
N ALA A 32 -19.28 8.96 -18.59
CA ALA A 32 -19.31 7.78 -19.43
C ALA A 32 -18.04 6.95 -19.18
N THR A 33 -18.17 5.62 -19.17
CA THR A 33 -17.03 4.70 -19.04
C THR A 33 -16.89 3.88 -20.31
N ALA A 34 -15.65 3.50 -20.65
CA ALA A 34 -15.32 2.60 -21.74
C ALA A 34 -14.16 1.70 -21.27
N HIS A 35 -14.22 0.40 -21.55
CA HIS A 35 -13.24 -0.58 -21.09
C HIS A 35 -12.25 -0.97 -22.20
N ASP A 36 -12.49 -0.48 -23.40
CA ASP A 36 -11.61 -0.63 -24.55
C ASP A 36 -11.76 0.55 -25.52
N VAL A 37 -10.89 0.59 -26.53
CA VAL A 37 -10.91 1.63 -27.56
C VAL A 37 -12.19 1.59 -28.39
N ILE A 38 -12.79 0.42 -28.60
CA ILE A 38 -14.02 0.28 -29.41
C ILE A 38 -15.19 0.91 -28.67
N GLU A 39 -15.29 0.70 -27.38
CA GLU A 39 -16.30 1.34 -26.53
C GLU A 39 -16.08 2.84 -26.44
N ALA A 40 -14.82 3.27 -26.30
CA ALA A 40 -14.45 4.68 -26.29
C ALA A 40 -14.87 5.40 -27.58
N GLU A 41 -14.57 4.83 -28.74
CA GLU A 41 -15.01 5.40 -30.04
C GLU A 41 -16.55 5.45 -30.15
N ARG A 42 -17.24 4.44 -29.67
CA ARG A 42 -18.72 4.46 -29.63
C ARG A 42 -19.26 5.56 -28.69
N ALA A 43 -18.62 5.77 -27.57
CA ALA A 43 -19.00 6.84 -26.63
C ALA A 43 -18.75 8.23 -27.25
N LEU A 44 -17.62 8.44 -27.90
CA LEU A 44 -17.24 9.67 -28.57
C LEU A 44 -18.16 10.03 -29.75
N THR A 45 -18.70 9.02 -30.45
CA THR A 45 -19.70 9.26 -31.53
C THR A 45 -21.04 9.65 -30.99
N LYS A 46 -21.44 9.20 -29.79
CA LYS A 46 -22.74 9.52 -29.18
C LYS A 46 -22.75 10.87 -28.50
N THR A 47 -21.65 11.23 -27.85
CA THR A 47 -21.61 12.41 -26.98
C THR A 47 -20.21 12.97 -26.92
N ARG A 48 -20.07 14.26 -27.11
CA ARG A 48 -18.77 14.94 -26.95
C ARG A 48 -18.50 15.16 -25.45
N PRO A 49 -17.46 14.57 -24.86
CA PRO A 49 -17.06 14.86 -23.50
C PRO A 49 -16.34 16.22 -23.39
N ASP A 50 -16.34 16.77 -22.19
CA ASP A 50 -15.61 17.99 -21.85
C ASP A 50 -14.17 17.67 -21.35
N ALA A 51 -13.92 16.42 -20.96
CA ALA A 51 -12.58 15.86 -20.70
C ALA A 51 -12.55 14.35 -20.96
N ILE A 52 -11.36 13.82 -21.25
CA ILE A 52 -11.09 12.40 -21.41
C ILE A 52 -10.03 11.97 -20.38
N LEU A 53 -10.31 10.89 -19.68
CA LEU A 53 -9.37 10.17 -18.82
C LEU A 53 -8.96 8.90 -19.56
N LEU A 54 -7.68 8.74 -19.81
CA LEU A 54 -7.17 7.66 -20.66
C LEU A 54 -6.11 6.84 -19.93
N ASP A 55 -6.41 5.58 -19.64
CA ASP A 55 -5.36 4.65 -19.27
C ASP A 55 -4.42 4.38 -20.45
N ILE A 56 -3.13 4.54 -20.21
CA ILE A 56 -2.09 4.25 -21.20
C ILE A 56 -1.79 2.75 -21.28
N GLY A 57 -2.18 1.98 -20.25
CA GLY A 57 -1.98 0.53 -20.15
C GLY A 57 -3.08 -0.34 -20.74
N LEU A 58 -3.94 0.20 -21.61
CA LEU A 58 -5.06 -0.56 -22.19
C LEU A 58 -4.61 -1.84 -22.91
N PRO A 59 -5.28 -2.99 -22.69
CA PRO A 59 -4.93 -4.24 -23.37
C PRO A 59 -5.19 -4.15 -24.88
N GLY A 60 -4.23 -4.66 -25.66
CA GLY A 60 -4.39 -4.84 -27.11
C GLY A 60 -4.10 -3.60 -27.98
N ILE A 61 -3.88 -2.41 -27.37
CA ILE A 61 -3.46 -1.21 -28.12
C ILE A 61 -2.48 -0.40 -27.29
N ASP A 62 -1.53 0.26 -27.95
CA ASP A 62 -0.67 1.23 -27.31
C ASP A 62 -1.50 2.50 -26.99
N GLY A 63 -1.67 2.79 -25.70
CA GLY A 63 -2.44 3.95 -25.24
C GLY A 63 -1.86 5.29 -25.69
N VAL A 64 -0.54 5.38 -25.87
CA VAL A 64 0.12 6.58 -26.44
C VAL A 64 -0.28 6.77 -27.90
N PHE A 65 -0.27 5.70 -28.67
CA PHE A 65 -0.73 5.74 -30.07
C PHE A 65 -2.21 6.12 -30.17
N TYR A 66 -3.07 5.62 -29.27
CA TYR A 66 -4.47 6.02 -29.24
C TYR A 66 -4.65 7.50 -28.87
N LEU A 67 -3.86 8.01 -27.96
CA LEU A 67 -3.83 9.43 -27.61
C LEU A 67 -3.45 10.31 -28.80
N GLU A 68 -2.41 9.97 -29.55
CA GLU A 68 -2.01 10.68 -30.77
C GLU A 68 -3.18 10.73 -31.77
N ARG A 69 -3.87 9.62 -31.96
CA ARG A 69 -5.04 9.54 -32.81
C ARG A 69 -6.20 10.43 -32.35
N LEU A 70 -6.42 10.52 -31.04
CA LEU A 70 -7.39 11.48 -30.49
C LEU A 70 -6.99 12.93 -30.77
N ARG A 71 -5.70 13.25 -30.76
CA ARG A 71 -5.18 14.59 -31.07
C ARG A 71 -5.26 14.95 -32.56
N GLU A 72 -5.12 13.97 -33.42
CA GLU A 72 -5.26 14.15 -34.88
C GLU A 72 -6.72 14.31 -35.33
N THR A 73 -7.66 13.78 -34.54
CA THR A 73 -9.10 13.81 -34.88
C THR A 73 -9.68 15.18 -34.54
N PRO A 74 -10.25 15.93 -35.52
CA PRO A 74 -10.76 17.31 -35.29
C PRO A 74 -11.81 17.43 -34.17
N GLN A 75 -12.60 16.38 -33.95
CA GLN A 75 -13.66 16.36 -32.93
C GLN A 75 -13.12 16.26 -31.50
N THR A 76 -11.96 15.62 -31.31
CA THR A 76 -11.35 15.32 -30.01
C THR A 76 -10.06 16.10 -29.74
N SER A 77 -9.44 16.68 -30.79
CA SER A 77 -8.12 17.35 -30.73
C SER A 77 -8.01 18.45 -29.65
N ARG A 78 -9.11 19.09 -29.27
CA ARG A 78 -9.15 20.18 -28.28
C ARG A 78 -9.77 19.76 -26.94
N ILE A 79 -10.17 18.51 -26.80
CA ILE A 79 -10.69 18.00 -25.52
C ILE A 79 -9.53 17.79 -24.58
N PRO A 80 -9.56 18.29 -23.34
CA PRO A 80 -8.54 17.97 -22.36
C PRO A 80 -8.43 16.47 -22.14
N ILE A 81 -7.20 15.94 -22.19
CA ILE A 81 -6.91 14.53 -21.95
C ILE A 81 -5.94 14.41 -20.78
N VAL A 82 -6.37 13.70 -19.75
CA VAL A 82 -5.52 13.28 -18.63
C VAL A 82 -5.14 11.83 -18.85
N ALA A 83 -3.84 11.57 -19.03
CA ALA A 83 -3.31 10.22 -19.13
C ALA A 83 -3.18 9.60 -17.74
N ILE A 84 -3.52 8.34 -17.61
CA ILE A 84 -3.37 7.54 -16.38
C ILE A 84 -2.37 6.43 -16.67
N SER A 85 -1.38 6.21 -15.81
CA SER A 85 -0.34 5.21 -16.08
C SER A 85 0.27 4.63 -14.79
N GLY A 86 0.63 3.35 -14.83
CA GLY A 86 1.39 2.68 -13.76
C GLY A 86 2.88 3.09 -13.73
N SER A 87 3.43 3.71 -14.78
CA SER A 87 4.83 4.12 -14.81
C SER A 87 4.97 5.60 -15.16
N GLU A 88 5.99 6.24 -14.59
CA GLU A 88 6.31 7.64 -14.85
C GLU A 88 6.83 7.85 -16.28
N GLU A 89 7.53 6.86 -16.82
CA GLU A 89 8.05 6.90 -18.19
C GLU A 89 6.91 6.93 -19.23
N ALA A 90 5.90 6.05 -19.07
CA ALA A 90 4.73 6.04 -19.94
C ALA A 90 3.90 7.32 -19.79
N GLY A 91 3.78 7.88 -18.57
CA GLY A 91 3.14 9.16 -18.34
C GLY A 91 3.84 10.33 -19.04
N ARG A 92 5.17 10.38 -19.01
CA ARG A 92 5.96 11.39 -19.75
C ARG A 92 5.82 11.23 -21.27
N ALA A 93 5.81 9.99 -21.77
CA ALA A 93 5.57 9.70 -23.18
C ALA A 93 4.18 10.19 -23.61
N ALA A 94 3.16 9.96 -22.79
CA ALA A 94 1.81 10.46 -23.05
C ALA A 94 1.74 12.00 -23.09
N CYS A 95 2.43 12.71 -22.19
CA CYS A 95 2.53 14.16 -22.26
C CYS A 95 3.24 14.64 -23.53
N ALA A 96 4.31 13.98 -23.96
CA ALA A 96 4.98 14.28 -25.20
C ALA A 96 4.09 14.04 -26.43
N ALA A 97 3.20 13.06 -26.39
CA ALA A 97 2.20 12.74 -27.40
C ALA A 97 0.96 13.66 -27.37
N GLY A 98 0.88 14.59 -26.41
CA GLY A 98 -0.15 15.61 -26.35
C GLY A 98 -1.19 15.45 -25.22
N ALA A 99 -0.96 14.64 -24.20
CA ALA A 99 -1.78 14.70 -23.01
C ALA A 99 -1.59 16.04 -22.27
N ASP A 100 -2.67 16.62 -21.74
CA ASP A 100 -2.62 17.88 -21.02
C ASP A 100 -2.07 17.74 -19.61
N ALA A 101 -2.23 16.54 -19.01
CA ALA A 101 -1.62 16.13 -17.77
C ALA A 101 -1.50 14.61 -17.71
N PHE A 102 -0.70 14.10 -16.77
CA PHE A 102 -0.75 12.69 -16.44
C PHE A 102 -0.85 12.46 -14.92
N LEU A 103 -1.42 11.32 -14.55
CA LEU A 103 -1.54 10.88 -13.18
C LEU A 103 -1.03 9.45 -13.06
N ARG A 104 -0.19 9.20 -12.06
CA ARG A 104 0.42 7.89 -11.84
C ARG A 104 -0.51 7.01 -10.97
N LYS A 105 -0.72 5.77 -11.38
CA LYS A 105 -1.35 4.73 -10.55
C LYS A 105 -0.35 4.25 -9.47
N PRO A 106 -0.77 4.07 -8.20
CA PRO A 106 -2.10 4.33 -7.65
C PRO A 106 -2.33 5.83 -7.39
N PHE A 107 -3.57 6.29 -7.53
CA PHE A 107 -3.98 7.67 -7.28
C PHE A 107 -5.33 7.72 -6.56
N SER A 108 -5.61 8.83 -5.90
CA SER A 108 -6.93 9.10 -5.34
C SER A 108 -7.88 9.64 -6.43
N PRO A 109 -9.14 9.17 -6.52
CA PRO A 109 -10.14 9.74 -7.42
C PRO A 109 -10.34 11.25 -7.25
N LEU A 110 -10.11 11.78 -6.06
CA LEU A 110 -10.15 13.22 -5.77
C LEU A 110 -8.96 13.97 -6.35
N GLU A 111 -7.80 13.35 -6.39
CA GLU A 111 -6.61 13.91 -7.05
C GLU A 111 -6.87 14.03 -8.55
N LEU A 112 -7.47 13.00 -9.16
CA LEU A 112 -7.90 13.04 -10.56
C LEU A 112 -8.96 14.11 -10.80
N LEU A 113 -9.96 14.24 -9.94
CA LEU A 113 -10.97 15.28 -10.00
C LEU A 113 -10.35 16.69 -9.90
N GLY A 114 -9.37 16.87 -9.00
CA GLY A 114 -8.62 18.11 -8.83
C GLY A 114 -7.87 18.53 -10.10
N LEU A 115 -7.39 17.59 -10.91
CA LEU A 115 -6.78 17.85 -12.21
C LEU A 115 -7.81 18.20 -13.30
N VAL A 116 -8.92 17.47 -13.36
CA VAL A 116 -9.93 17.56 -14.43
C VAL A 116 -10.81 18.79 -14.28
N ALA A 117 -11.26 19.09 -13.07
CA ALA A 117 -12.24 20.18 -12.84
C ALA A 117 -11.77 21.56 -13.32
N PRO A 118 -10.50 21.99 -13.14
CA PRO A 118 -9.99 23.24 -13.70
C PRO A 118 -9.89 23.22 -15.23
N MET A 119 -9.58 22.06 -15.84
CA MET A 119 -9.44 21.94 -17.30
C MET A 119 -10.78 22.12 -18.00
N VAL A 120 -11.84 21.53 -17.45
CA VAL A 120 -13.21 21.63 -17.98
C VAL A 120 -13.77 23.05 -17.84
N LYS A 121 -13.33 23.81 -16.82
CA LYS A 121 -13.71 25.24 -16.67
C LYS A 121 -13.08 26.14 -17.74
N ARG A 122 -11.95 25.76 -18.35
CA ARG A 122 -11.24 26.56 -19.36
C ARG A 122 -11.81 26.46 -20.77
N VAL A 123 -12.71 25.54 -21.06
CA VAL A 123 -13.19 25.23 -22.42
C VAL A 123 -14.43 26.02 -22.82
N VAL A 124 -14.95 26.97 -22.01
CA VAL A 124 -16.09 27.84 -22.38
C VAL A 124 -15.55 29.20 -22.86
N PRO A 125 -15.55 29.50 -24.18
CA PRO A 125 -15.46 30.87 -24.63
C PRO A 125 -16.86 31.46 -24.66
N ASP A 126 -16.96 32.72 -24.22
CA ASP A 126 -18.09 33.64 -24.23
C ASP A 126 -19.02 33.65 -22.99
N ALA A 127 -18.77 34.58 -22.15
CA ALA A 127 -19.52 35.75 -21.78
C ALA A 127 -19.11 36.26 -20.39
N ASP A 128 -18.69 37.47 -20.38
CA ASP A 128 -18.52 38.37 -19.25
C ASP A 128 -17.20 38.26 -18.46
N GLU A 129 -16.42 39.31 -18.63
CA GLU A 129 -15.22 39.62 -17.85
C GLU A 129 -15.56 39.82 -16.37
N GLY A 130 -15.58 38.69 -15.66
CA GLY A 130 -15.50 38.66 -14.21
C GLY A 130 -14.31 37.82 -13.84
N SER A 131 -13.24 38.44 -13.41
CA SER A 131 -11.96 37.91 -12.96
C SER A 131 -12.03 36.45 -12.47
N GLY A 132 -11.75 35.49 -13.37
CA GLY A 132 -11.56 34.09 -13.02
C GLY A 132 -10.15 33.84 -12.47
N VAL A 133 -9.74 34.59 -11.48
CA VAL A 133 -8.68 34.20 -10.57
C VAL A 133 -9.30 33.10 -9.72
N VAL A 134 -8.90 31.85 -9.94
CA VAL A 134 -9.15 30.78 -8.94
C VAL A 134 -8.56 31.34 -7.66
N ASP A 135 -9.42 31.63 -6.68
CA ASP A 135 -8.94 32.14 -5.41
C ASP A 135 -8.01 31.08 -4.83
N VAL A 136 -6.78 31.50 -4.53
CA VAL A 136 -5.76 30.64 -3.90
C VAL A 136 -6.36 30.00 -2.63
N ALA A 137 -7.31 30.68 -1.99
CA ALA A 137 -8.05 30.18 -0.85
C ALA A 137 -8.96 28.99 -1.22
N ASP A 138 -9.60 28.99 -2.39
CA ASP A 138 -10.43 27.86 -2.84
C ASP A 138 -9.58 26.65 -3.25
N LEU A 139 -8.41 26.89 -3.87
CA LEU A 139 -7.45 25.83 -4.19
C LEU A 139 -6.89 25.21 -2.90
N ASN A 140 -6.50 26.01 -1.93
CA ASN A 140 -6.03 25.55 -0.63
C ASN A 140 -7.12 24.77 0.14
N ARG A 141 -8.38 25.19 0.03
CA ARG A 141 -9.51 24.48 0.64
C ARG A 141 -9.76 23.12 -0.01
N LEU A 142 -9.63 22.99 -1.33
CA LEU A 142 -9.73 21.72 -2.04
C LEU A 142 -8.57 20.78 -1.71
N ILE A 143 -7.35 21.30 -1.61
CA ILE A 143 -6.17 20.53 -1.17
C ILE A 143 -6.39 20.03 0.26
N GLU A 144 -6.89 20.86 1.16
CA GLU A 144 -7.14 20.48 2.57
C GLU A 144 -8.26 19.42 2.69
N ILE A 145 -9.33 19.55 1.89
CA ILE A 145 -10.39 18.55 1.82
C ILE A 145 -9.82 17.21 1.29
N GLY A 146 -9.04 17.27 0.21
CA GLY A 146 -8.39 16.08 -0.37
C GLY A 146 -7.45 15.39 0.63
N ARG A 147 -6.63 16.16 1.34
CA ARG A 147 -5.73 15.66 2.38
C ARG A 147 -6.51 14.97 3.51
N ARG A 148 -7.55 15.63 4.01
CA ARG A 148 -8.37 15.09 5.10
C ARG A 148 -9.13 13.82 4.70
N GLN A 149 -9.62 13.74 3.46
CA GLN A 149 -10.26 12.52 2.97
C GLN A 149 -9.27 11.39 2.75
N HIS A 150 -8.06 11.70 2.29
CA HIS A 150 -6.98 10.72 2.19
C HIS A 150 -6.59 10.17 3.57
N GLU A 151 -6.46 11.04 4.56
CA GLU A 151 -6.20 10.67 5.95
C GLU A 151 -7.30 9.75 6.51
N LEU A 152 -8.57 10.12 6.33
CA LEU A 152 -9.71 9.30 6.77
C LEU A 152 -9.78 7.94 6.07
N LEU A 153 -9.48 7.90 4.78
CA LEU A 153 -9.47 6.66 4.03
C LEU A 153 -8.32 5.75 4.49
N THR A 154 -7.13 6.31 4.67
CA THR A 154 -5.96 5.60 5.19
C THR A 154 -6.25 5.05 6.60
N GLU A 155 -6.88 5.85 7.46
CA GLU A 155 -7.27 5.42 8.80
C GLU A 155 -8.33 4.30 8.78
N ALA A 156 -9.32 4.40 7.89
CA ALA A 156 -10.34 3.35 7.72
C ALA A 156 -9.74 2.04 7.20
N TYR A 157 -8.80 2.12 6.26
CA TYR A 157 -8.02 0.95 5.82
C TYR A 157 -7.20 0.38 6.97
N ALA A 158 -6.52 1.24 7.74
CA ALA A 158 -5.76 0.87 8.92
C ALA A 158 -6.60 0.05 9.91
N GLN A 159 -7.77 0.56 10.25
CA GLN A 159 -8.68 -0.11 11.17
C GLN A 159 -9.18 -1.45 10.62
N THR A 160 -9.52 -1.52 9.33
CA THR A 160 -9.97 -2.75 8.67
C THR A 160 -8.89 -3.82 8.70
N VAL A 161 -7.66 -3.46 8.37
CA VAL A 161 -6.53 -4.39 8.38
C VAL A 161 -6.18 -4.82 9.80
N ALA A 162 -6.25 -3.92 10.78
CA ALA A 162 -6.04 -4.26 12.19
C ALA A 162 -7.10 -5.26 12.71
N VAL A 163 -8.35 -5.13 12.27
CA VAL A 163 -9.41 -6.09 12.60
C VAL A 163 -9.13 -7.45 11.94
N LEU A 164 -8.69 -7.47 10.69
CA LEU A 164 -8.34 -8.71 9.99
C LEU A 164 -7.13 -9.40 10.65
N ALA A 165 -6.10 -8.64 11.02
CA ALA A 165 -4.95 -9.16 11.77
C ALA A 165 -5.40 -9.77 13.10
N SER A 166 -6.25 -9.06 13.87
CA SER A 166 -6.80 -9.56 15.13
C SER A 166 -7.66 -10.82 14.97
N ALA A 167 -8.44 -10.91 13.89
CA ALA A 167 -9.24 -12.11 13.59
C ALA A 167 -8.34 -13.33 13.27
N LEU A 168 -7.22 -13.11 12.58
CA LEU A 168 -6.23 -14.15 12.32
C LEU A 168 -5.50 -14.61 13.58
N GLU A 169 -5.07 -13.66 14.41
CA GLU A 169 -4.44 -13.96 15.69
C GLU A 169 -5.36 -14.71 16.66
N SER A 170 -6.68 -14.45 16.62
CA SER A 170 -7.66 -15.20 17.43
C SER A 170 -7.74 -16.67 17.03
N ARG A 171 -7.29 -17.02 15.83
CA ARG A 171 -7.19 -18.40 15.33
C ARG A 171 -5.89 -19.08 15.75
N ASP A 172 -4.81 -18.34 15.87
CA ASP A 172 -3.54 -18.77 16.45
C ASP A 172 -3.57 -18.52 17.96
N PHE A 173 -2.80 -19.21 18.75
CA PHE A 173 -2.67 -18.94 20.19
C PHE A 173 -2.02 -17.58 20.50
N GLY A 174 -1.74 -16.75 19.46
CA GLY A 174 -1.32 -15.37 19.61
C GLY A 174 -2.45 -14.49 20.13
N THR A 175 -2.12 -13.55 21.00
CA THR A 175 -3.08 -12.53 21.43
C THR A 175 -3.05 -11.38 20.41
N SER A 176 -4.20 -10.73 20.16
CA SER A 176 -4.31 -9.53 19.29
C SER A 176 -3.38 -8.37 19.71
N ARG A 177 -2.60 -8.56 20.75
CA ARG A 177 -1.59 -7.65 21.30
C ARG A 177 -0.22 -7.87 20.69
N HIS A 178 0.11 -9.11 20.27
CA HIS A 178 1.41 -9.45 19.69
C HIS A 178 1.74 -8.58 18.46
N SER A 179 0.93 -8.65 17.40
CA SER A 179 1.22 -7.92 16.17
C SER A 179 1.32 -6.40 16.38
N ARG A 180 0.46 -5.81 17.24
CA ARG A 180 0.55 -4.38 17.57
C ARG A 180 1.83 -4.05 18.32
N ARG A 181 2.22 -4.86 19.30
CA ARG A 181 3.41 -4.65 20.11
C ARG A 181 4.67 -4.78 19.25
N VAL A 182 4.77 -5.85 18.48
CA VAL A 182 5.90 -6.08 17.57
C VAL A 182 6.00 -4.99 16.50
N THR A 183 4.85 -4.50 15.96
CA THR A 183 4.82 -3.36 15.04
C THR A 183 5.41 -2.11 15.70
N GLY A 184 5.01 -1.80 16.94
CA GLY A 184 5.57 -0.67 17.69
C GLY A 184 7.08 -0.77 17.90
N TYR A 185 7.57 -1.96 18.27
CA TYR A 185 9.00 -2.23 18.38
C TYR A 185 9.73 -2.08 17.04
N ALA A 186 9.17 -2.65 15.96
CA ALA A 186 9.76 -2.59 14.64
C ALA A 186 9.85 -1.14 14.13
N THR A 187 8.79 -0.35 14.31
CA THR A 187 8.77 1.07 13.93
C THR A 187 9.84 1.87 14.70
N ARG A 188 9.95 1.64 16.05
CA ARG A 188 10.97 2.31 16.85
C ARG A 188 12.39 1.92 16.43
N LEU A 189 12.64 0.64 16.20
CA LEU A 189 13.95 0.16 15.74
C LEU A 189 14.27 0.64 14.31
N THR A 190 13.26 0.71 13.43
CA THR A 190 13.42 1.26 12.08
C THR A 190 13.83 2.73 12.13
N LEU A 191 13.25 3.51 13.03
CA LEU A 191 13.61 4.92 13.24
C LEU A 191 15.09 5.08 13.64
N GLU A 192 15.64 4.10 14.36
CA GLU A 192 17.06 4.11 14.78
C GLU A 192 17.99 3.68 13.65
N VAL A 193 17.65 2.59 12.95
CA VAL A 193 18.54 1.93 11.99
C VAL A 193 18.43 2.53 10.59
N ALA A 194 17.22 2.84 10.15
CA ALA A 194 16.94 3.26 8.77
C ALA A 194 15.66 4.11 8.68
N PRO A 195 15.68 5.37 9.17
CA PRO A 195 14.49 6.22 9.23
C PRO A 195 13.77 6.39 7.89
N SER A 196 14.51 6.41 6.78
CA SER A 196 13.95 6.56 5.44
C SER A 196 13.05 5.39 4.99
N LEU A 197 13.15 4.22 5.62
CA LEU A 197 12.21 3.12 5.33
C LEU A 197 10.79 3.45 5.79
N LEU A 198 10.62 4.34 6.77
CA LEU A 198 9.29 4.78 7.25
C LEU A 198 8.57 5.69 6.26
N ASP A 199 9.26 6.18 5.21
CA ASP A 199 8.63 6.92 4.11
C ASP A 199 7.75 6.01 3.25
N ASP A 200 7.94 4.68 3.32
CA ASP A 200 7.06 3.69 2.68
C ASP A 200 5.97 3.25 3.66
N PRO A 201 4.71 3.68 3.47
CA PRO A 201 3.61 3.33 4.37
C PRO A 201 3.29 1.83 4.37
N SER A 202 3.75 1.06 3.37
CA SER A 202 3.55 -0.39 3.33
C SER A 202 4.35 -1.13 4.39
N LEU A 203 5.44 -0.53 4.90
CA LEU A 203 6.33 -1.18 5.86
C LEU A 203 5.61 -1.54 7.16
N GLU A 204 4.89 -0.58 7.75
CA GLU A 204 4.15 -0.78 8.99
C GLU A 204 3.06 -1.86 8.83
N TRP A 205 2.41 -1.89 7.66
CA TRP A 205 1.47 -2.96 7.32
C TRP A 205 2.15 -4.31 7.19
N GLY A 206 3.36 -4.35 6.65
CA GLY A 206 4.17 -5.56 6.59
C GLY A 206 4.47 -6.12 7.98
N PHE A 207 4.81 -5.26 8.94
CA PHE A 207 5.01 -5.64 10.32
C PHE A 207 3.72 -6.19 10.96
N LEU A 208 2.61 -5.49 10.77
CA LEU A 208 1.31 -5.87 11.33
C LEU A 208 0.78 -7.20 10.77
N LEU A 209 1.01 -7.44 9.48
CA LEU A 209 0.46 -8.58 8.73
C LEU A 209 1.48 -9.69 8.45
N HIS A 210 2.66 -9.67 9.09
CA HIS A 210 3.73 -10.62 8.83
C HIS A 210 3.26 -12.08 8.77
N ASP A 211 2.33 -12.44 9.62
CA ASP A 211 1.78 -13.77 9.81
C ASP A 211 0.45 -14.03 9.05
N VAL A 212 0.00 -13.11 8.18
CA VAL A 212 -1.29 -13.22 7.46
C VAL A 212 -1.46 -14.53 6.69
N GLY A 213 -0.38 -15.08 6.18
CA GLY A 213 -0.39 -16.34 5.44
C GLY A 213 -0.71 -17.58 6.29
N LYS A 214 -0.72 -17.48 7.61
CA LYS A 214 -1.18 -18.57 8.51
C LYS A 214 -2.66 -18.92 8.28
N ILE A 215 -3.43 -18.07 7.60
CA ILE A 215 -4.79 -18.39 7.16
C ILE A 215 -4.86 -19.67 6.32
N GLY A 216 -3.81 -19.98 5.57
CA GLY A 216 -3.72 -21.18 4.75
C GLY A 216 -3.10 -22.40 5.44
N VAL A 217 -2.72 -22.26 6.70
CA VAL A 217 -2.19 -23.38 7.49
C VAL A 217 -3.36 -24.16 8.12
N PRO A 218 -3.45 -25.48 7.96
CA PRO A 218 -4.49 -26.30 8.59
C PRO A 218 -4.42 -26.23 10.13
N ASP A 219 -5.58 -26.20 10.80
CA ASP A 219 -5.66 -26.12 12.26
C ASP A 219 -4.94 -27.27 12.98
N GLU A 220 -4.91 -28.46 12.37
CA GLU A 220 -4.18 -29.63 12.88
C GLU A 220 -2.67 -29.39 13.02
N ILE A 221 -2.13 -28.44 12.21
CA ILE A 221 -0.71 -28.04 12.25
C ILE A 221 -0.56 -26.79 13.11
N LEU A 222 -1.40 -25.78 12.88
CA LEU A 222 -1.34 -24.49 13.57
C LEU A 222 -1.52 -24.64 15.08
N LEU A 223 -2.52 -25.43 15.50
CA LEU A 223 -2.91 -25.62 16.89
C LEU A 223 -2.33 -26.92 17.52
N LYS A 224 -1.35 -27.53 16.86
CA LYS A 224 -0.80 -28.80 17.33
C LYS A 224 -0.11 -28.67 18.69
N PRO A 225 -0.54 -29.42 19.72
CA PRO A 225 0.15 -29.44 21.00
C PRO A 225 1.45 -30.25 20.87
N GLY A 226 2.59 -29.57 20.72
CA GLY A 226 3.90 -30.19 20.67
C GLY A 226 4.68 -29.92 19.38
N ALA A 227 5.82 -30.59 19.22
CA ALA A 227 6.72 -30.35 18.11
C ALA A 227 6.14 -30.79 16.76
N LEU A 228 6.32 -29.94 15.74
CA LEU A 228 5.95 -30.25 14.36
C LEU A 228 6.91 -31.27 13.76
N THR A 229 6.36 -32.25 13.05
CA THR A 229 7.16 -33.13 12.19
C THR A 229 7.84 -32.34 11.06
N PRO A 230 8.87 -32.87 10.39
CA PRO A 230 9.51 -32.19 9.27
C PRO A 230 8.54 -31.80 8.14
N ARG A 231 7.49 -32.58 7.88
CA ARG A 231 6.46 -32.30 6.88
C ARG A 231 5.55 -31.17 7.33
N GLU A 232 5.08 -31.21 8.57
CA GLU A 232 4.23 -30.15 9.15
C GLU A 232 4.99 -28.83 9.26
N ARG A 233 6.29 -28.89 9.64
CA ARG A 233 7.15 -27.70 9.68
C ARG A 233 7.26 -27.04 8.30
N ARG A 234 7.48 -27.80 7.22
CA ARG A 234 7.48 -27.24 5.86
C ARG A 234 6.15 -26.58 5.53
N ARG A 235 5.03 -27.23 5.90
CA ARG A 235 3.70 -26.66 5.67
C ARG A 235 3.47 -25.36 6.45
N MET A 236 3.96 -25.30 7.68
CA MET A 236 3.94 -24.05 8.48
C MET A 236 4.78 -22.97 7.82
N GLN A 237 5.96 -23.28 7.30
CA GLN A 237 6.86 -22.31 6.66
C GLN A 237 6.28 -21.68 5.38
N GLU A 238 5.32 -22.35 4.71
CA GLU A 238 4.65 -21.82 3.53
C GLU A 238 3.82 -20.54 3.80
N HIS A 239 3.56 -20.20 5.09
CA HIS A 239 2.80 -18.99 5.41
C HIS A 239 3.48 -17.71 4.92
N ALA A 240 4.82 -17.63 4.91
CA ALA A 240 5.56 -16.49 4.45
C ALA A 240 5.31 -16.19 2.95
N GLU A 241 5.40 -17.24 2.11
CA GLU A 241 5.07 -17.11 0.68
C GLU A 241 3.58 -16.86 0.43
N LEU A 242 2.72 -17.52 1.20
CA LEU A 242 1.28 -17.34 1.05
C LEU A 242 0.86 -15.93 1.46
N GLY A 243 1.44 -15.40 2.54
CA GLY A 243 1.19 -14.04 3.01
C GLY A 243 1.52 -13.00 1.92
N GLU A 244 2.71 -13.09 1.33
CA GLU A 244 3.08 -12.23 0.20
C GLU A 244 2.07 -12.34 -0.95
N ARG A 245 1.72 -13.55 -1.39
CA ARG A 245 0.77 -13.77 -2.50
C ARG A 245 -0.62 -13.20 -2.22
N LEU A 246 -1.08 -13.21 -0.99
CA LEU A 246 -2.37 -12.63 -0.61
C LEU A 246 -2.38 -11.11 -0.74
N LEU A 247 -1.23 -10.46 -0.51
CA LEU A 247 -1.14 -9.01 -0.39
C LEU A 247 -0.50 -8.32 -1.60
N VAL A 248 0.17 -9.05 -2.50
CA VAL A 248 0.86 -8.49 -3.66
C VAL A 248 -0.05 -7.71 -4.62
N HIS A 249 -1.35 -8.03 -4.61
CA HIS A 249 -2.34 -7.34 -5.44
C HIS A 249 -2.93 -6.08 -4.78
N ILE A 250 -2.55 -5.78 -3.53
CA ILE A 250 -2.97 -4.58 -2.82
C ILE A 250 -1.88 -3.52 -2.98
N PRO A 251 -2.09 -2.46 -3.77
CA PRO A 251 -1.03 -1.50 -4.13
C PRO A 251 -0.33 -0.88 -2.91
N LEU A 252 -1.06 -0.65 -1.81
CA LEU A 252 -0.52 -0.10 -0.56
C LEU A 252 0.36 -1.08 0.23
N LEU A 253 0.41 -2.37 -0.15
CA LEU A 253 1.07 -3.43 0.60
C LEU A 253 2.17 -4.15 -0.19
N ASN A 254 2.31 -3.86 -1.48
CA ASN A 254 3.17 -4.62 -2.39
C ASN A 254 4.62 -4.11 -2.53
N GLN A 255 5.06 -3.21 -1.64
CA GLN A 255 6.43 -2.68 -1.62
C GLN A 255 7.25 -3.31 -0.49
N GLU A 256 7.81 -2.50 0.42
CA GLU A 256 8.62 -3.02 1.54
C GLU A 256 7.81 -3.94 2.48
N GLY A 257 6.50 -3.68 2.65
CA GLY A 257 5.63 -4.53 3.46
C GLY A 257 5.54 -5.96 2.96
N ALA A 258 5.36 -6.18 1.66
CA ALA A 258 5.34 -7.53 1.08
C ALA A 258 6.69 -8.26 1.25
N ARG A 259 7.80 -7.52 1.15
CA ARG A 259 9.16 -8.06 1.37
C ARG A 259 9.34 -8.51 2.80
N VAL A 260 8.85 -7.73 3.79
CA VAL A 260 8.87 -8.12 5.20
C VAL A 260 8.08 -9.41 5.40
N ILE A 261 6.85 -9.48 4.92
CA ILE A 261 5.98 -10.65 5.06
C ILE A 261 6.63 -11.91 4.48
N ARG A 262 7.27 -11.81 3.32
CA ARG A 262 7.97 -12.95 2.72
C ARG A 262 9.20 -13.37 3.51
N SER A 263 10.00 -12.39 4.01
CA SER A 263 11.36 -12.63 4.44
C SER A 263 11.59 -12.51 5.95
N HIS A 264 10.55 -12.31 6.78
CA HIS A 264 10.71 -12.12 8.22
C HIS A 264 11.29 -13.33 8.97
N HIS A 265 11.30 -14.49 8.36
CA HIS A 265 11.94 -15.71 8.89
C HIS A 265 13.29 -16.02 8.22
N GLU A 266 13.79 -15.14 7.38
CA GLU A 266 15.16 -15.26 6.90
C GLU A 266 16.16 -14.99 8.04
N ARG A 267 17.33 -15.60 7.94
CA ARG A 267 18.37 -15.52 8.94
C ARG A 267 19.65 -14.99 8.30
N TRP A 268 20.37 -14.18 9.02
CA TRP A 268 21.62 -13.60 8.53
C TRP A 268 22.60 -14.64 7.98
N ASP A 269 22.66 -15.82 8.61
CA ASP A 269 23.50 -16.96 8.23
C ASP A 269 22.99 -17.78 7.01
N GLY A 270 21.83 -17.41 6.41
CA GLY A 270 21.23 -18.12 5.27
C GLY A 270 20.52 -19.43 5.64
N ASN A 271 20.34 -19.73 6.93
CA ASN A 271 19.62 -20.91 7.40
C ASN A 271 18.12 -20.66 7.64
N GLY A 272 17.61 -19.52 7.13
CA GLY A 272 16.21 -19.10 7.20
C GLY A 272 15.32 -19.73 6.13
N TYR A 273 14.15 -19.16 5.95
CA TYR A 273 13.17 -19.52 4.93
C TYR A 273 12.33 -18.28 4.54
N PRO A 274 11.68 -18.26 3.37
CA PRO A 274 11.53 -19.33 2.38
C PRO A 274 12.68 -19.43 1.36
N ASP A 275 13.39 -18.31 1.08
CA ASP A 275 14.34 -18.21 -0.03
C ASP A 275 15.78 -18.52 0.37
N ARG A 276 16.07 -18.65 1.67
CA ARG A 276 17.39 -18.84 2.24
C ARG A 276 18.36 -17.73 1.87
N LEU A 277 17.84 -16.50 1.92
CA LEU A 277 18.65 -15.32 1.76
C LEU A 277 19.65 -15.19 2.91
N SER A 278 20.80 -14.56 2.64
CA SER A 278 21.84 -14.35 3.66
C SER A 278 22.33 -12.91 3.63
N ALA A 279 22.76 -12.43 4.76
CA ALA A 279 23.36 -11.11 4.95
C ALA A 279 22.48 -9.99 4.33
N GLU A 280 23.06 -9.05 3.61
CA GLU A 280 22.38 -7.90 2.98
C GLU A 280 21.41 -8.27 1.86
N SER A 281 21.40 -9.53 1.40
CA SER A 281 20.38 -10.02 0.45
C SER A 281 18.98 -10.09 1.09
N ILE A 282 18.90 -10.13 2.43
CA ILE A 282 17.64 -10.04 3.16
C ILE A 282 17.18 -8.58 3.17
N PRO A 283 15.92 -8.29 2.81
CA PRO A 283 15.37 -6.93 2.90
C PRO A 283 15.56 -6.34 4.30
N LEU A 284 16.01 -5.06 4.39
CA LEU A 284 16.36 -4.45 5.66
C LEU A 284 15.18 -4.42 6.64
N GLY A 285 13.95 -4.15 6.16
CA GLY A 285 12.74 -4.21 6.98
C GLY A 285 12.52 -5.60 7.60
N ALA A 286 12.82 -6.68 6.86
CA ALA A 286 12.74 -8.06 7.39
C ALA A 286 13.84 -8.37 8.42
N ARG A 287 15.08 -7.85 8.22
CA ARG A 287 16.16 -7.97 9.22
C ARG A 287 15.82 -7.28 10.53
N ILE A 288 15.24 -6.08 10.45
CA ILE A 288 14.76 -5.32 11.60
C ILE A 288 13.64 -6.09 12.32
N PHE A 289 12.65 -6.57 11.55
CA PHE A 289 11.51 -7.28 12.11
C PHE A 289 11.91 -8.57 12.83
N ALA A 290 12.83 -9.35 12.28
CA ALA A 290 13.30 -10.60 12.86
C ALA A 290 13.85 -10.46 14.29
N VAL A 291 14.52 -9.33 14.60
CA VAL A 291 15.03 -9.03 15.95
C VAL A 291 13.87 -8.83 16.93
N VAL A 292 12.92 -7.97 16.59
CA VAL A 292 11.84 -7.59 17.51
C VAL A 292 10.76 -8.66 17.64
N ASP A 293 10.50 -9.45 16.59
CA ASP A 293 9.62 -10.61 16.68
C ASP A 293 10.20 -11.68 17.61
N SER A 294 11.52 -11.91 17.52
CA SER A 294 12.22 -12.81 18.44
C SER A 294 12.22 -12.30 19.88
N LEU A 295 12.41 -11.01 20.10
CA LEU A 295 12.30 -10.37 21.42
C LEU A 295 10.93 -10.62 22.04
N ASP A 296 9.87 -10.34 21.29
CA ASP A 296 8.50 -10.55 21.73
C ASP A 296 8.19 -12.03 21.99
N ALA A 297 8.66 -12.91 21.10
CA ALA A 297 8.50 -14.35 21.27
C ALA A 297 9.20 -14.90 22.52
N MET A 298 10.23 -14.23 23.03
CA MET A 298 10.95 -14.61 24.23
C MET A 298 10.32 -14.03 25.50
N THR A 299 9.76 -12.84 25.44
CA THR A 299 9.30 -12.08 26.58
C THR A 299 7.79 -12.18 26.83
N ASP A 300 7.01 -12.77 25.91
CA ASP A 300 5.57 -12.98 26.07
C ASP A 300 5.23 -14.43 26.39
N THR A 301 4.11 -14.62 27.10
CA THR A 301 3.58 -15.93 27.48
C THR A 301 3.08 -16.66 26.25
N ARG A 302 3.59 -17.87 25.99
CA ARG A 302 3.11 -18.75 24.93
C ARG A 302 2.62 -20.08 25.52
N PRO A 303 1.67 -20.80 24.89
CA PRO A 303 1.08 -22.02 25.44
C PRO A 303 2.08 -23.13 25.79
N TYR A 304 3.27 -23.08 25.21
CA TYR A 304 4.27 -24.14 25.32
C TYR A 304 5.61 -23.67 25.91
N ARG A 305 5.71 -22.39 26.34
CA ARG A 305 6.95 -21.82 26.85
C ARG A 305 6.65 -20.68 27.82
N GLU A 306 7.23 -20.76 29.02
CA GLU A 306 7.27 -19.64 29.96
C GLU A 306 8.13 -18.49 29.37
N PRO A 307 7.74 -17.24 29.57
CA PRO A 307 8.53 -16.09 29.15
C PRO A 307 9.84 -16.05 29.93
N ILE A 308 10.91 -15.62 29.28
CA ILE A 308 12.16 -15.27 29.95
C ILE A 308 12.17 -13.77 30.29
N GLY A 309 13.07 -13.38 31.23
CA GLY A 309 13.24 -12.00 31.60
C GLY A 309 13.74 -11.15 30.42
N TRP A 310 13.39 -9.84 30.45
CA TRP A 310 13.80 -8.89 29.41
C TRP A 310 15.31 -8.89 29.20
N ASP A 311 16.10 -8.78 30.28
CA ASP A 311 17.59 -8.76 30.20
C ASP A 311 18.14 -10.04 29.56
N GLU A 312 17.53 -11.19 29.88
CA GLU A 312 17.95 -12.46 29.29
C GLU A 312 17.61 -12.53 27.79
N ALA A 313 16.48 -11.96 27.36
CA ALA A 313 16.10 -11.87 25.95
C ALA A 313 17.06 -10.95 25.18
N VAL A 314 17.44 -9.81 25.77
CA VAL A 314 18.41 -8.89 25.18
C VAL A 314 19.78 -9.56 25.01
N GLU A 315 20.27 -10.30 26.00
CA GLU A 315 21.54 -11.04 25.90
C GLU A 315 21.47 -12.15 24.83
N GLU A 316 20.33 -12.82 24.67
CA GLU A 316 20.15 -13.82 23.62
C GLU A 316 20.21 -13.19 22.23
N ILE A 317 19.59 -12.02 22.03
CA ILE A 317 19.67 -11.26 20.76
C ILE A 317 21.13 -10.90 20.45
N ARG A 318 21.88 -10.38 21.42
CA ARG A 318 23.31 -10.06 21.27
C ARG A 318 24.11 -11.30 20.85
N ARG A 319 23.88 -12.39 21.55
CA ARG A 319 24.59 -13.66 21.29
C ARG A 319 24.34 -14.19 19.88
N CYS A 320 23.19 -13.91 19.31
CA CYS A 320 22.78 -14.35 17.98
C CYS A 320 23.13 -13.36 16.86
N ALA A 321 23.80 -12.23 17.16
CA ALA A 321 24.29 -11.31 16.14
C ALA A 321 25.31 -12.01 15.21
N GLY A 322 25.21 -11.77 13.92
CA GLY A 322 26.04 -12.41 12.88
C GLY A 322 25.65 -13.85 12.55
N ALA A 323 24.70 -14.45 13.27
CA ALA A 323 24.13 -15.77 12.98
C ALA A 323 22.66 -15.67 12.61
N GLN A 324 21.78 -15.42 13.57
CA GLN A 324 20.36 -15.24 13.29
C GLN A 324 20.07 -13.81 12.82
N PHE A 325 20.68 -12.82 13.46
CA PHE A 325 20.38 -11.41 13.26
C PHE A 325 21.54 -10.66 12.61
N ASP A 326 21.17 -9.62 11.87
CA ASP A 326 22.11 -8.64 11.32
C ASP A 326 22.84 -7.91 12.46
N PRO A 327 24.19 -7.91 12.49
CA PRO A 327 24.96 -7.21 13.53
C PRO A 327 24.66 -5.71 13.60
N ASP A 328 24.45 -5.03 12.48
CA ASP A 328 24.16 -3.60 12.43
C ASP A 328 22.76 -3.28 12.99
N VAL A 329 21.78 -4.17 12.72
CA VAL A 329 20.44 -4.06 13.32
C VAL A 329 20.50 -4.32 14.82
N VAL A 330 21.29 -5.30 15.27
CA VAL A 330 21.48 -5.54 16.72
C VAL A 330 22.16 -4.36 17.41
N TYR A 331 23.13 -3.71 16.76
CA TYR A 331 23.73 -2.48 17.29
C TYR A 331 22.70 -1.35 17.46
N GLY A 332 21.82 -1.13 16.46
CA GLY A 332 20.72 -0.17 16.57
C GLY A 332 19.68 -0.56 17.63
N PHE A 333 19.41 -1.87 17.78
CA PHE A 333 18.55 -2.39 18.83
C PHE A 333 19.07 -2.04 20.23
N GLU A 334 20.37 -2.20 20.48
CA GLU A 334 20.99 -1.83 21.75
C GLU A 334 20.86 -0.31 22.04
N ALA A 335 20.97 0.53 21.01
CA ALA A 335 20.83 1.98 21.15
C ALA A 335 19.41 2.41 21.57
N CYS A 336 18.36 1.71 21.09
CA CYS A 336 16.97 2.04 21.40
C CYS A 336 16.32 1.09 22.42
N GLU A 337 17.05 0.14 22.99
CA GLU A 337 16.54 -0.85 23.96
C GLU A 337 15.70 -0.23 25.09
N PRO A 338 16.11 0.88 25.74
CA PRO A 338 15.31 1.48 26.80
C PRO A 338 13.93 1.98 26.34
N ASP A 339 13.79 2.36 25.06
CA ASP A 339 12.51 2.76 24.48
C ASP A 339 11.62 1.54 24.23
N LEU A 340 12.21 0.45 23.75
CA LEU A 340 11.50 -0.83 23.54
C LEU A 340 11.00 -1.40 24.87
N TYR A 341 11.80 -1.31 25.94
CA TYR A 341 11.38 -1.73 27.27
C TYR A 341 10.18 -0.91 27.78
N ARG A 342 10.18 0.42 27.54
CA ARG A 342 9.01 1.25 27.90
C ARG A 342 7.75 0.82 27.15
N LEU A 343 7.84 0.59 25.86
CA LEU A 343 6.73 0.09 25.04
C LEU A 343 6.23 -1.28 25.55
N HIS A 344 7.15 -2.14 25.98
CA HIS A 344 6.80 -3.44 26.59
C HIS A 344 6.02 -3.26 27.88
N ALA A 345 6.48 -2.42 28.80
CA ALA A 345 5.85 -2.16 30.09
C ALA A 345 4.44 -1.55 29.92
N GLU A 346 4.28 -0.55 29.05
CA GLU A 346 3.00 0.09 28.79
C GLU A 346 1.95 -0.91 28.25
N THR A 347 2.38 -1.84 27.40
CA THR A 347 1.47 -2.88 26.88
C THR A 347 1.09 -3.94 27.94
N ALA A 348 1.95 -4.18 28.92
CA ALA A 348 1.67 -5.07 30.03
C ALA A 348 0.65 -4.47 31.04
N GLU A 349 0.74 -3.16 31.32
CA GLU A 349 -0.20 -2.46 32.21
C GLU A 349 -1.62 -2.38 31.68
N ILE A 350 -1.81 -2.25 30.37
CA ILE A 350 -3.15 -2.26 29.73
C ILE A 350 -3.79 -3.67 29.82
N ALA A 351 -3.00 -4.68 30.19
CA ALA A 351 -3.40 -6.07 30.27
C ALA A 351 -3.85 -6.52 31.68
N ALA A 352 -3.50 -5.79 32.71
CA ALA A 352 -3.82 -6.06 34.11
C ALA A 352 -5.12 -5.38 34.57
#